data_1b332109efdd2f55296a4b0ded55021a
#
_entry.id   1b332109efdd2f55296a4b0ded55021a
#
_cell.length_a   1.000
_cell.length_b   1.000
_cell.length_c   1.000
_cell.angle_alpha   90.00
_cell.angle_beta   90.00
_cell.angle_gamma   90.00
#
_symmetry.space_group_name_H-M   'P 1'
#
loop_
_entity.id
_entity.type
_entity.pdbx_description
1 polymer ?
#
loop_
_entity_poly.entity_id
_entity_poly.type
_entity_poly.pdbx_seq_one_letter_code
_entity_poly.pdbx_strand_id
1 'polypeptide(L)'
;ITWVTGVQTCALPICSLAFSGSLLCLIWGLIEANRIGWDTSLTTLRLLAGVLLMVLFVVVQRLQLRPMVDLQLFKHPRFVGALLGMFAYAGCAQVMMTLLPFYLQNGLGFTAIASGLGMLPFALTMLTFPKIGTRLSRLLSPASMMALGLTLVGCGNLLSAWAVSMGGYLSFACAIAVTGAGAGLLNGDTQKNIMACVPRDRAGMASGMSTTMRFSAIMLAIGVFGALLASHSQQALTRSLQLNAPGWLAQTDHIVSRVVAGDMVAAMQPLTENARLIVQPLAQQAFVSGFSTVLWVAGLMALLGALLVGTLMRNPIPAVQLSAA
;
A
#
# COMPACT_ATOMS: atom_id res chain seq x y z
N ILE A 1 -12.75 44.24 -6.10
CA ILE A 1 -12.18 43.24 -5.19
C ILE A 1 -13.27 42.41 -4.45
N THR A 2 -14.56 42.58 -4.71
CA THR A 2 -15.63 42.00 -3.84
C THR A 2 -16.58 40.98 -4.50
N TRP A 3 -16.29 40.47 -5.69
CA TRP A 3 -17.21 39.53 -6.38
C TRP A 3 -16.67 38.09 -6.57
N VAL A 4 -15.64 37.69 -5.84
CA VAL A 4 -15.02 36.36 -6.01
C VAL A 4 -15.52 35.33 -4.96
N THR A 5 -16.26 35.74 -3.94
CA THR A 5 -16.51 34.92 -2.74
C THR A 5 -17.83 34.15 -2.69
N GLY A 6 -18.83 34.48 -3.54
CA GLY A 6 -20.18 33.94 -3.35
C GLY A 6 -20.47 32.57 -3.96
N VAL A 7 -19.87 32.22 -5.11
CA VAL A 7 -20.18 30.96 -5.83
C VAL A 7 -19.11 29.87 -5.61
N GLN A 8 -17.89 30.27 -5.26
CA GLN A 8 -16.81 29.35 -4.99
C GLN A 8 -16.93 28.64 -3.64
N THR A 9 -17.60 29.22 -2.66
CA THR A 9 -17.71 28.68 -1.30
C THR A 9 -18.68 27.50 -1.17
N CYS A 10 -19.68 27.37 -2.05
CA CYS A 10 -20.63 26.25 -2.00
C CYS A 10 -20.20 25.00 -2.79
N ALA A 11 -19.47 25.16 -3.88
CA ALA A 11 -19.07 24.02 -4.73
C ALA A 11 -17.85 23.27 -4.19
N LEU A 12 -16.90 23.97 -3.57
CA LEU A 12 -15.72 23.38 -2.92
C LEU A 12 -16.07 22.41 -1.79
N PRO A 13 -16.95 22.72 -0.83
CA PRO A 13 -17.32 21.77 0.22
C PRO A 13 -18.09 20.54 -0.31
N ILE A 14 -18.96 20.71 -1.31
CA ILE A 14 -19.69 19.59 -1.91
C ILE A 14 -18.73 18.60 -2.59
N CYS A 15 -17.75 19.10 -3.36
CA CYS A 15 -16.76 18.25 -4.01
C CYS A 15 -15.87 17.52 -3.01
N SER A 16 -15.39 18.22 -1.97
CA SER A 16 -14.57 17.61 -0.93
C SER A 16 -15.36 16.60 -0.11
N LEU A 17 -16.62 16.88 0.24
CA LEU A 17 -17.50 15.95 0.95
C LEU A 17 -17.84 14.72 0.11
N ALA A 18 -18.18 14.89 -1.18
CA ALA A 18 -18.46 13.79 -2.08
C ALA A 18 -17.23 12.88 -2.26
N PHE A 19 -16.04 13.46 -2.44
CA PHE A 19 -14.80 12.73 -2.58
C PHE A 19 -14.39 12.02 -1.28
N SER A 20 -14.40 12.73 -0.16
CA SER A 20 -14.07 12.15 1.15
C SER A 20 -15.06 11.07 1.58
N GLY A 21 -16.37 11.31 1.35
CA GLY A 21 -17.42 10.32 1.58
C GLY A 21 -17.28 9.09 0.72
N SER A 22 -16.91 9.26 -0.57
CA SER A 22 -16.63 8.15 -1.48
C SER A 22 -15.48 7.30 -0.97
N LEU A 23 -14.33 7.92 -0.66
CA LEU A 23 -13.16 7.19 -0.12
C LEU A 23 -13.48 6.49 1.19
N LEU A 24 -14.20 7.16 2.10
CA LEU A 24 -14.62 6.57 3.37
C LEU A 24 -15.47 5.33 3.14
N CYS A 25 -16.49 5.40 2.29
CA CYS A 25 -17.38 4.27 2.01
C CYS A 25 -16.63 3.12 1.32
N LEU A 26 -15.76 3.41 0.34
CA LEU A 26 -14.97 2.40 -0.35
C LEU A 26 -13.98 1.71 0.59
N ILE A 27 -13.20 2.48 1.35
CA ILE A 27 -12.17 1.95 2.26
C ILE A 27 -12.83 1.16 3.40
N TRP A 28 -13.89 1.71 4.00
CA TRP A 28 -14.64 1.01 5.05
C TRP A 28 -15.27 -0.28 4.52
N GLY A 29 -15.90 -0.24 3.34
CA GLY A 29 -16.45 -1.41 2.68
C GLY A 29 -15.40 -2.49 2.44
N LEU A 30 -14.21 -2.13 1.94
CA LEU A 30 -13.11 -3.06 1.68
C LEU A 30 -12.53 -3.69 2.96
N ILE A 31 -12.31 -2.88 4.01
CA ILE A 31 -11.76 -3.38 5.28
C ILE A 31 -12.76 -4.33 5.93
N GLU A 32 -14.04 -3.96 5.96
CA GLU A 32 -15.05 -4.75 6.65
C GLU A 32 -15.53 -5.96 5.84
N ALA A 33 -15.39 -5.92 4.51
CA ALA A 33 -15.65 -7.09 3.65
C ALA A 33 -14.85 -8.32 4.09
N ASN A 34 -13.63 -8.13 4.60
CA ASN A 34 -12.79 -9.20 5.13
C ASN A 34 -13.26 -9.75 6.50
N ARG A 35 -14.10 -8.99 7.23
CA ARG A 35 -14.62 -9.40 8.55
C ARG A 35 -16.00 -10.01 8.49
N ILE A 36 -16.91 -9.41 7.71
CA ILE A 36 -18.33 -9.81 7.65
C ILE A 36 -18.71 -10.54 6.36
N GLY A 37 -17.77 -10.67 5.43
CA GLY A 37 -17.96 -11.35 4.15
C GLY A 37 -18.27 -10.40 2.99
N TRP A 38 -17.85 -10.80 1.80
CA TRP A 38 -18.03 -10.04 0.55
C TRP A 38 -19.49 -10.05 0.07
N ASP A 39 -20.25 -11.11 0.40
CA ASP A 39 -21.65 -11.32 -0.03
C ASP A 39 -22.66 -10.63 0.87
N THR A 40 -22.22 -9.94 1.91
CA THR A 40 -23.11 -9.25 2.85
C THR A 40 -23.72 -8.01 2.19
N SER A 41 -25.04 -7.84 2.32
CA SER A 41 -25.77 -6.69 1.78
C SER A 41 -25.20 -5.35 2.26
N LEU A 42 -24.68 -5.30 3.47
CA LEU A 42 -24.07 -4.11 4.06
C LEU A 42 -22.75 -3.72 3.37
N THR A 43 -21.91 -4.71 3.06
CA THR A 43 -20.67 -4.51 2.30
C THR A 43 -20.95 -4.00 0.90
N THR A 44 -21.88 -4.65 0.19
CA THR A 44 -22.32 -4.26 -1.15
C THR A 44 -22.89 -2.85 -1.16
N LEU A 45 -23.73 -2.50 -0.18
CA LEU A 45 -24.30 -1.15 -0.06
C LEU A 45 -23.23 -0.08 0.12
N ARG A 46 -22.22 -0.31 0.97
CA ARG A 46 -21.11 0.62 1.19
C ARG A 46 -20.26 0.82 -0.06
N LEU A 47 -19.94 -0.27 -0.75
CA LEU A 47 -19.18 -0.20 -1.99
C LEU A 47 -19.96 0.54 -3.09
N LEU A 48 -21.26 0.26 -3.24
CA LEU A 48 -22.13 0.97 -4.18
C LEU A 48 -22.24 2.46 -3.83
N ALA A 49 -22.45 2.80 -2.55
CA ALA A 49 -22.50 4.19 -2.10
C ALA A 49 -21.18 4.91 -2.40
N GLY A 50 -20.05 4.26 -2.17
CA GLY A 50 -18.73 4.81 -2.48
C GLY A 50 -18.53 5.04 -3.97
N VAL A 51 -18.93 4.11 -4.82
CA VAL A 51 -18.86 4.27 -6.29
C VAL A 51 -19.79 5.39 -6.76
N LEU A 52 -21.04 5.46 -6.26
CA LEU A 52 -21.99 6.51 -6.62
C LEU A 52 -21.47 7.91 -6.24
N LEU A 53 -20.90 8.06 -5.03
CA LEU A 53 -20.29 9.30 -4.59
C LEU A 53 -19.07 9.69 -5.45
N MET A 54 -18.28 8.70 -5.91
CA MET A 54 -17.16 8.94 -6.82
C MET A 54 -17.65 9.41 -8.19
N VAL A 55 -18.69 8.78 -8.73
CA VAL A 55 -19.32 9.20 -9.99
C VAL A 55 -19.87 10.63 -9.85
N LEU A 56 -20.58 10.92 -8.76
CA LEU A 56 -21.08 12.26 -8.46
C LEU A 56 -19.94 13.28 -8.41
N PHE A 57 -18.84 12.97 -7.73
CA PHE A 57 -17.65 13.81 -7.69
C PHE A 57 -17.12 14.12 -9.09
N VAL A 58 -16.93 13.08 -9.93
CA VAL A 58 -16.41 13.24 -11.30
C VAL A 58 -17.37 14.08 -12.17
N VAL A 59 -18.69 13.86 -12.05
CA VAL A 59 -19.70 14.64 -12.78
C VAL A 59 -19.66 16.10 -12.36
N VAL A 60 -19.64 16.38 -11.05
CA VAL A 60 -19.56 17.75 -10.54
C VAL A 60 -18.26 18.43 -11.00
N GLN A 61 -17.12 17.72 -10.98
CA GLN A 61 -15.85 18.25 -11.48
C GLN A 61 -15.88 18.61 -12.97
N ARG A 62 -16.61 17.84 -13.79
CA ARG A 62 -16.76 18.16 -15.24
C ARG A 62 -17.65 19.36 -15.51
N LEU A 63 -18.60 19.64 -14.61
CA LEU A 63 -19.55 20.74 -14.76
C LEU A 63 -19.01 22.07 -14.20
N GLN A 64 -17.93 22.04 -13.41
CA GLN A 64 -17.35 23.25 -12.81
C GLN A 64 -16.43 24.00 -13.78
N LEU A 65 -16.58 25.32 -13.82
CA LEU A 65 -15.70 26.21 -14.59
C LEU A 65 -14.25 26.23 -14.06
N ARG A 66 -14.06 26.00 -12.75
CA ARG A 66 -12.75 25.87 -12.09
C ARG A 66 -12.74 24.58 -11.24
N PRO A 67 -12.44 23.45 -11.85
CA PRO A 67 -12.43 22.17 -11.13
C PRO A 67 -11.31 22.13 -10.09
N MET A 68 -11.57 21.47 -8.95
CA MET A 68 -10.54 21.20 -7.94
C MET A 68 -9.43 20.28 -8.48
N VAL A 69 -9.81 19.37 -9.38
CA VAL A 69 -8.91 18.42 -10.03
C VAL A 69 -9.02 18.64 -11.54
N ASP A 70 -7.93 19.04 -12.17
CA ASP A 70 -7.90 19.19 -13.62
C ASP A 70 -7.80 17.80 -14.29
N LEU A 71 -8.93 17.31 -14.77
CA LEU A 71 -9.01 16.01 -15.44
C LEU A 71 -8.19 15.95 -16.74
N GLN A 72 -7.81 17.10 -17.31
CA GLN A 72 -6.96 17.12 -18.51
C GLN A 72 -5.54 16.64 -18.21
N LEU A 73 -5.07 16.78 -16.97
CA LEU A 73 -3.75 16.25 -16.54
C LEU A 73 -3.64 14.74 -16.70
N PHE A 74 -4.75 14.00 -16.58
CA PHE A 74 -4.77 12.54 -16.80
C PHE A 74 -4.59 12.14 -18.26
N LYS A 75 -4.66 13.06 -19.22
CA LYS A 75 -4.29 12.82 -20.62
C LYS A 75 -2.77 12.82 -20.81
N HIS A 76 -2.02 13.39 -19.88
CA HIS A 76 -0.57 13.45 -19.96
C HIS A 76 0.06 12.20 -19.34
N PRO A 77 0.73 11.34 -20.14
CA PRO A 77 1.27 10.05 -19.67
C PRO A 77 2.29 10.24 -18.54
N ARG A 78 3.04 11.33 -18.53
CA ARG A 78 4.01 11.63 -17.48
C ARG A 78 3.33 11.88 -16.12
N PHE A 79 2.22 12.59 -16.09
CA PHE A 79 1.45 12.82 -14.86
C PHE A 79 0.84 11.52 -14.33
N VAL A 80 0.25 10.72 -15.23
CA VAL A 80 -0.30 9.40 -14.89
C VAL A 80 0.81 8.47 -14.39
N GLY A 81 1.98 8.46 -15.03
CA GLY A 81 3.14 7.70 -14.59
C GLY A 81 3.62 8.10 -13.20
N ALA A 82 3.64 9.42 -12.88
CA ALA A 82 4.02 9.90 -11.56
C ALA A 82 3.00 9.49 -10.47
N LEU A 83 1.70 9.54 -10.78
CA LEU A 83 0.64 9.06 -9.88
C LEU A 83 0.70 7.54 -9.65
N LEU A 84 0.90 6.75 -10.71
CA LEU A 84 1.08 5.31 -10.60
C LEU A 84 2.34 4.95 -9.81
N GLY A 85 3.43 5.71 -9.98
CA GLY A 85 4.63 5.56 -9.18
C GLY A 85 4.40 5.84 -7.70
N MET A 86 3.63 6.87 -7.37
CA MET A 86 3.21 7.15 -5.98
C MET A 86 2.34 6.01 -5.43
N PHE A 87 1.39 5.51 -6.22
CA PHE A 87 0.51 4.42 -5.84
C PHE A 87 1.31 3.13 -5.54
N ALA A 88 2.20 2.75 -6.45
CA ALA A 88 3.05 1.58 -6.28
C ALA A 88 4.01 1.72 -5.08
N TYR A 89 4.62 2.90 -4.90
CA TYR A 89 5.45 3.20 -3.74
C TYR A 89 4.69 3.06 -2.42
N ALA A 90 3.52 3.71 -2.33
CA ALA A 90 2.72 3.69 -1.12
C ALA A 90 2.18 2.29 -0.81
N GLY A 91 1.67 1.57 -1.81
CA GLY A 91 1.14 0.22 -1.63
C GLY A 91 2.20 -0.84 -1.36
N CYS A 92 3.35 -0.79 -2.04
CA CYS A 92 4.34 -1.88 -1.98
C CYS A 92 5.52 -1.62 -1.03
N ALA A 93 5.77 -0.37 -0.61
CA ALA A 93 6.85 -0.05 0.31
C ALA A 93 6.35 0.50 1.65
N GLN A 94 5.47 1.50 1.65
CA GLN A 94 4.98 2.09 2.91
C GLN A 94 4.09 1.12 3.71
N VAL A 95 3.27 0.30 3.04
CA VAL A 95 2.46 -0.73 3.72
C VAL A 95 3.34 -1.79 4.37
N MET A 96 4.52 -2.08 3.81
CA MET A 96 5.45 -3.01 4.43
C MET A 96 5.95 -2.53 5.80
N MET A 97 6.04 -1.23 6.06
CA MET A 97 6.37 -0.72 7.40
C MET A 97 5.35 -1.19 8.46
N THR A 98 4.11 -1.44 8.07
CA THR A 98 3.06 -1.96 8.96
C THR A 98 3.07 -3.49 9.02
N LEU A 99 3.31 -4.17 7.89
CA LEU A 99 3.18 -5.62 7.81
C LEU A 99 4.43 -6.38 8.26
N LEU A 100 5.64 -5.84 8.03
CA LEU A 100 6.89 -6.52 8.43
C LEU A 100 7.01 -6.79 9.93
N PRO A 101 6.61 -5.88 10.85
CA PRO A 101 6.60 -6.17 12.27
C PRO A 101 5.73 -7.36 12.65
N PHE A 102 4.61 -7.60 11.96
CA PHE A 102 3.76 -8.78 12.22
C PHE A 102 4.48 -10.08 11.86
N TYR A 103 5.28 -10.09 10.79
CA TYR A 103 6.12 -11.26 10.48
C TYR A 103 7.18 -11.50 11.55
N LEU A 104 7.85 -10.46 12.03
CA LEU A 104 8.85 -10.61 13.09
C LEU A 104 8.24 -11.15 14.37
N GLN A 105 7.02 -10.73 14.72
CA GLN A 105 6.33 -11.21 15.93
C GLN A 105 5.71 -12.59 15.73
N ASN A 106 4.89 -12.78 14.71
CA ASN A 106 4.13 -14.02 14.52
C ASN A 106 4.89 -15.09 13.74
N GLY A 107 5.82 -14.71 12.87
CA GLY A 107 6.64 -15.63 12.09
C GLY A 107 7.92 -16.06 12.81
N LEU A 108 8.65 -15.11 13.40
CA LEU A 108 9.91 -15.38 14.08
C LEU A 108 9.78 -15.42 15.62
N GLY A 109 8.61 -15.12 16.18
CA GLY A 109 8.37 -15.16 17.64
C GLY A 109 9.06 -14.04 18.40
N PHE A 110 9.41 -12.91 17.75
CA PHE A 110 10.06 -11.78 18.41
C PHE A 110 9.07 -11.06 19.33
N THR A 111 9.58 -10.53 20.45
CA THR A 111 8.82 -9.58 21.27
C THR A 111 8.59 -8.28 20.48
N ALA A 112 7.64 -7.45 20.92
CA ALA A 112 7.36 -6.17 20.27
C ALA A 112 8.61 -5.27 20.19
N ILE A 113 9.43 -5.24 21.24
CA ILE A 113 10.69 -4.47 21.28
C ILE A 113 11.71 -5.07 20.30
N ALA A 114 11.91 -6.39 20.33
CA ALA A 114 12.83 -7.07 19.41
C ALA A 114 12.39 -6.91 17.96
N SER A 115 11.09 -6.91 17.69
CA SER A 115 10.53 -6.65 16.36
C SER A 115 10.84 -5.23 15.88
N GLY A 116 10.69 -4.22 16.76
CA GLY A 116 11.08 -2.84 16.45
C GLY A 116 12.57 -2.72 16.13
N LEU A 117 13.44 -3.36 16.90
CA LEU A 117 14.88 -3.41 16.61
C LEU A 117 15.17 -4.21 15.33
N GLY A 118 14.41 -5.26 15.06
CA GLY A 118 14.49 -6.03 13.83
C GLY A 118 14.13 -5.26 12.57
N MET A 119 13.44 -4.12 12.69
CA MET A 119 13.16 -3.20 11.59
C MET A 119 14.29 -2.19 11.29
N LEU A 120 15.34 -2.14 12.12
CA LEU A 120 16.45 -1.19 11.94
C LEU A 120 17.09 -1.26 10.54
N PRO A 121 17.35 -2.42 9.92
CA PRO A 121 17.92 -2.47 8.56
C PRO A 121 17.08 -1.71 7.53
N PHE A 122 15.76 -1.86 7.59
CA PHE A 122 14.82 -1.12 6.74
C PHE A 122 14.86 0.38 7.04
N ALA A 123 14.77 0.76 8.32
CA ALA A 123 14.69 2.16 8.75
C ALA A 123 15.99 2.93 8.44
N LEU A 124 17.16 2.33 8.69
CA LEU A 124 18.46 2.93 8.42
C LEU A 124 18.68 3.19 6.93
N THR A 125 18.34 2.23 6.08
CA THR A 125 18.43 2.41 4.63
C THR A 125 17.45 3.45 4.13
N MET A 126 16.19 3.42 4.62
CA MET A 126 15.19 4.43 4.27
C MET A 126 15.60 5.85 4.68
N LEU A 127 16.35 6.00 5.78
CA LEU A 127 16.85 7.30 6.25
C LEU A 127 18.08 7.79 5.47
N THR A 128 18.97 6.88 5.06
CA THR A 128 20.24 7.24 4.42
C THR A 128 20.13 7.43 2.91
N PHE A 129 19.29 6.65 2.24
CA PHE A 129 19.14 6.64 0.79
C PHE A 129 18.58 7.93 0.17
N PRO A 130 17.74 8.76 0.81
CA PRO A 130 17.38 10.08 0.27
C PRO A 130 18.58 10.98 -0.02
N LYS A 131 19.64 10.90 0.79
CA LYS A 131 20.89 11.64 0.55
C LYS A 131 21.62 11.12 -0.69
N ILE A 132 21.60 9.81 -0.91
CA ILE A 132 22.15 9.18 -2.12
C ILE A 132 21.28 9.55 -3.32
N GLY A 133 19.97 9.54 -3.16
CA GLY A 133 18.99 9.95 -4.18
C GLY A 133 19.21 11.38 -4.68
N THR A 134 19.50 12.34 -3.80
CA THR A 134 19.82 13.72 -4.21
C THR A 134 21.10 13.84 -5.03
N ARG A 135 22.08 12.96 -4.83
CA ARG A 135 23.28 12.91 -5.68
C ARG A 135 22.95 12.23 -7.03
N LEU A 136 22.23 11.15 -6.97
CA LEU A 136 21.87 10.35 -8.15
C LEU A 136 20.90 11.09 -9.07
N SER A 137 20.03 11.96 -8.55
CA SER A 137 19.10 12.79 -9.34
C SER A 137 19.80 13.84 -10.22
N ARG A 138 21.11 14.08 -10.01
CA ARG A 138 21.95 14.90 -10.91
C ARG A 138 22.36 14.14 -12.17
N LEU A 139 22.34 12.81 -12.11
CA LEU A 139 22.81 11.92 -13.19
C LEU A 139 21.64 11.24 -13.88
N LEU A 140 20.57 10.96 -13.15
CA LEU A 140 19.39 10.21 -13.65
C LEU A 140 18.20 11.14 -13.87
N SER A 141 17.42 10.81 -14.91
CA SER A 141 16.13 11.47 -15.11
C SER A 141 15.14 11.15 -13.99
N PRO A 142 14.14 12.00 -13.73
CA PRO A 142 13.10 11.72 -12.74
C PRO A 142 12.39 10.39 -12.97
N ALA A 143 12.15 10.01 -14.22
CA ALA A 143 11.57 8.72 -14.61
C ALA A 143 12.46 7.54 -14.21
N SER A 144 13.77 7.63 -14.54
CA SER A 144 14.73 6.57 -14.19
C SER A 144 14.92 6.44 -12.68
N MET A 145 14.86 7.56 -11.96
CA MET A 145 14.98 7.59 -10.50
C MET A 145 13.80 6.88 -9.84
N MET A 146 12.57 7.17 -10.28
CA MET A 146 11.37 6.50 -9.78
C MET A 146 11.35 5.01 -10.16
N ALA A 147 11.71 4.67 -11.40
CA ALA A 147 11.79 3.28 -11.84
C ALA A 147 12.83 2.49 -11.03
N LEU A 148 14.02 3.07 -10.79
CA LEU A 148 15.06 2.45 -9.96
C LEU A 148 14.57 2.21 -8.53
N GLY A 149 13.96 3.21 -7.90
CA GLY A 149 13.42 3.07 -6.54
C GLY A 149 12.36 1.97 -6.45
N LEU A 150 11.41 1.91 -7.40
CA LEU A 150 10.40 0.87 -7.46
C LEU A 150 11.00 -0.51 -7.76
N THR A 151 12.03 -0.59 -8.59
CA THR A 151 12.76 -1.84 -8.85
C THR A 151 13.43 -2.36 -7.57
N LEU A 152 14.08 -1.50 -6.80
CA LEU A 152 14.66 -1.87 -5.51
C LEU A 152 13.59 -2.35 -4.52
N VAL A 153 12.44 -1.66 -4.44
CA VAL A 153 11.31 -2.11 -3.62
C VAL A 153 10.81 -3.47 -4.07
N GLY A 154 10.65 -3.68 -5.37
CA GLY A 154 10.20 -4.94 -5.93
C GLY A 154 11.17 -6.08 -5.65
N CYS A 155 12.45 -5.90 -5.98
CA CYS A 155 13.49 -6.89 -5.70
C CYS A 155 13.62 -7.17 -4.19
N GLY A 156 13.56 -6.14 -3.34
CA GLY A 156 13.62 -6.29 -1.90
C GLY A 156 12.45 -7.11 -1.33
N ASN A 157 11.22 -6.88 -1.81
CA ASN A 157 10.06 -7.68 -1.42
C ASN A 157 10.17 -9.14 -1.91
N LEU A 158 10.64 -9.38 -3.13
CA LEU A 158 10.86 -10.74 -3.65
C LEU A 158 11.97 -11.47 -2.87
N LEU A 159 13.07 -10.78 -2.57
CA LEU A 159 14.13 -11.32 -1.72
C LEU A 159 13.63 -11.62 -0.29
N SER A 160 12.74 -10.75 0.25
CA SER A 160 12.11 -10.97 1.54
C SER A 160 11.20 -12.20 1.51
N ALA A 161 10.42 -12.41 0.45
CA ALA A 161 9.60 -13.60 0.26
C ALA A 161 10.44 -14.90 0.24
N TRP A 162 11.58 -14.85 -0.43
CA TRP A 162 12.52 -15.96 -0.45
C TRP A 162 13.20 -16.17 0.92
N ALA A 163 13.63 -15.09 1.59
CA ALA A 163 14.24 -15.15 2.91
C ALA A 163 13.30 -15.71 3.99
N VAL A 164 12.00 -15.39 3.90
CA VAL A 164 10.95 -15.95 4.76
C VAL A 164 10.90 -17.47 4.69
N SER A 165 11.09 -18.07 3.50
CA SER A 165 11.13 -19.53 3.33
C SER A 165 12.38 -20.19 3.93
N MET A 166 13.47 -19.43 4.11
CA MET A 166 14.70 -19.91 4.73
C MET A 166 14.68 -19.86 6.28
N GLY A 167 13.71 -19.12 6.87
CA GLY A 167 13.49 -19.06 8.32
C GLY A 167 14.55 -18.30 9.12
N GLY A 168 15.49 -17.62 8.46
CA GLY A 168 16.58 -16.90 9.11
C GLY A 168 16.36 -15.39 9.17
N TYR A 169 16.57 -14.75 10.35
CA TYR A 169 16.47 -13.30 10.47
C TYR A 169 17.49 -12.54 9.60
N LEU A 170 18.73 -13.03 9.48
CA LEU A 170 19.80 -12.31 8.78
C LEU A 170 19.51 -12.13 7.29
N SER A 171 19.05 -13.18 6.61
CA SER A 171 18.64 -13.13 5.20
C SER A 171 17.48 -12.19 5.00
N PHE A 172 16.50 -12.21 5.92
CA PHE A 172 15.36 -11.30 5.91
C PHE A 172 15.78 -9.85 6.17
N ALA A 173 16.69 -9.59 7.12
CA ALA A 173 17.23 -8.27 7.42
C ALA A 173 17.92 -7.62 6.20
N CYS A 174 18.72 -8.42 5.45
CA CYS A 174 19.34 -7.95 4.20
C CYS A 174 18.28 -7.62 3.14
N ALA A 175 17.25 -8.44 3.02
CA ALA A 175 16.18 -8.25 2.05
C ALA A 175 15.34 -6.99 2.34
N ILE A 176 14.94 -6.78 3.60
CA ILE A 176 14.20 -5.56 3.99
C ILE A 176 15.05 -4.29 3.91
N ALA A 177 16.38 -4.39 4.05
CA ALA A 177 17.28 -3.27 3.82
C ALA A 177 17.24 -2.80 2.34
N VAL A 178 17.15 -3.74 1.39
CA VAL A 178 16.97 -3.40 -0.04
C VAL A 178 15.62 -2.71 -0.28
N THR A 179 14.54 -3.22 0.33
CA THR A 179 13.21 -2.56 0.25
C THR A 179 13.28 -1.15 0.85
N GLY A 180 13.92 -0.99 2.00
CA GLY A 180 14.11 0.30 2.66
C GLY A 180 14.96 1.29 1.84
N ALA A 181 15.98 0.80 1.13
CA ALA A 181 16.78 1.61 0.21
C ALA A 181 15.92 2.16 -0.94
N GLY A 182 15.11 1.32 -1.59
CA GLY A 182 14.16 1.73 -2.61
C GLY A 182 13.12 2.72 -2.07
N ALA A 183 12.55 2.44 -0.90
CA ALA A 183 11.62 3.33 -0.21
C ALA A 183 12.24 4.70 0.09
N GLY A 184 13.49 4.72 0.53
CA GLY A 184 14.25 5.95 0.79
C GLY A 184 14.47 6.80 -0.46
N LEU A 185 14.80 6.18 -1.60
CA LEU A 185 14.93 6.90 -2.88
C LEU A 185 13.60 7.53 -3.32
N LEU A 186 12.50 6.82 -3.11
CA LEU A 186 11.16 7.28 -3.54
C LEU A 186 10.54 8.31 -2.58
N ASN A 187 11.00 8.35 -1.33
CA ASN A 187 10.43 9.23 -0.32
C ASN A 187 10.70 10.70 -0.67
N GLY A 188 9.65 11.41 -0.98
CA GLY A 188 9.71 12.81 -1.44
C GLY A 188 9.87 12.99 -2.95
N ASP A 189 10.56 12.12 -3.69
CA ASP A 189 10.73 12.26 -5.14
C ASP A 189 9.42 11.96 -5.89
N THR A 190 8.61 11.02 -5.42
CA THR A 190 7.28 10.75 -5.97
C THR A 190 6.39 11.99 -5.95
N GLN A 191 6.34 12.71 -4.83
CA GLN A 191 5.56 13.94 -4.70
C GLN A 191 6.11 15.07 -5.57
N LYS A 192 7.44 15.26 -5.58
CA LYS A 192 8.10 16.27 -6.43
C LYS A 192 7.79 16.04 -7.91
N ASN A 193 7.79 14.80 -8.37
CA ASN A 193 7.50 14.46 -9.76
C ASN A 193 6.05 14.75 -10.15
N ILE A 194 5.09 14.54 -9.25
CA ILE A 194 3.69 14.93 -9.47
C ILE A 194 3.58 16.45 -9.55
N MET A 195 4.20 17.17 -8.60
CA MET A 195 4.17 18.62 -8.57
C MET A 195 4.88 19.27 -9.78
N ALA A 196 5.93 18.64 -10.31
CA ALA A 196 6.64 19.10 -11.50
C ALA A 196 5.83 19.00 -12.80
N CYS A 197 4.73 18.25 -12.79
CA CYS A 197 3.82 18.12 -13.95
C CYS A 197 2.72 19.20 -13.97
N VAL A 198 2.65 20.08 -12.95
CA VAL A 198 1.57 21.04 -12.76
C VAL A 198 2.14 22.44 -12.62
N PRO A 199 1.48 23.48 -13.18
CA PRO A 199 1.87 24.88 -13.02
C PRO A 199 1.91 25.30 -11.53
N ARG A 200 2.79 26.26 -11.20
CA ARG A 200 3.04 26.69 -9.80
C ARG A 200 1.80 27.24 -9.08
N ASP A 201 0.92 27.92 -9.81
CA ASP A 201 -0.36 28.43 -9.31
C ASP A 201 -1.33 27.32 -8.85
N ARG A 202 -1.15 26.09 -9.36
CA ARG A 202 -1.93 24.89 -9.01
C ARG A 202 -1.17 23.88 -8.13
N ALA A 203 -0.07 24.26 -7.53
CA ALA A 203 0.76 23.40 -6.69
C ALA A 203 -0.03 22.80 -5.51
N GLY A 204 -0.98 23.55 -4.93
CA GLY A 204 -1.87 23.06 -3.88
C GLY A 204 -2.74 21.88 -4.33
N MET A 205 -3.28 21.95 -5.56
CA MET A 205 -4.05 20.84 -6.16
C MET A 205 -3.15 19.59 -6.34
N ALA A 206 -1.96 19.74 -6.89
CA ALA A 206 -1.03 18.64 -7.11
C ALA A 206 -0.60 17.96 -5.80
N SER A 207 -0.36 18.76 -4.75
CA SER A 207 -0.05 18.28 -3.40
C SER A 207 -1.21 17.50 -2.80
N GLY A 208 -2.44 18.02 -2.91
CA GLY A 208 -3.66 17.33 -2.47
C GLY A 208 -3.85 15.98 -3.19
N MET A 209 -3.71 15.96 -4.52
CA MET A 209 -3.81 14.73 -5.32
C MET A 209 -2.74 13.70 -4.95
N SER A 210 -1.50 14.15 -4.75
CA SER A 210 -0.39 13.29 -4.33
C SER A 210 -0.67 12.63 -2.97
N THR A 211 -1.13 13.42 -2.00
CA THR A 211 -1.46 12.94 -0.65
C THR A 211 -2.63 11.97 -0.67
N THR A 212 -3.69 12.30 -1.41
CA THR A 212 -4.85 11.42 -1.58
C THR A 212 -4.46 10.10 -2.23
N MET A 213 -3.70 10.14 -3.33
CA MET A 213 -3.23 8.93 -4.01
C MET A 213 -2.41 8.05 -3.08
N ARG A 214 -1.52 8.65 -2.27
CA ARG A 214 -0.71 7.93 -1.28
C ARG A 214 -1.57 7.21 -0.25
N PHE A 215 -2.47 7.91 0.44
CA PHE A 215 -3.29 7.30 1.48
C PHE A 215 -4.30 6.30 0.93
N SER A 216 -4.90 6.58 -0.23
CA SER A 216 -5.76 5.61 -0.91
C SER A 216 -5.01 4.32 -1.26
N ALA A 217 -3.77 4.44 -1.76
CA ALA A 217 -2.93 3.28 -2.05
C ALA A 217 -2.59 2.48 -0.79
N ILE A 218 -2.26 3.14 0.32
CA ILE A 218 -1.97 2.48 1.60
C ILE A 218 -3.20 1.71 2.07
N MET A 219 -4.38 2.33 2.10
CA MET A 219 -5.59 1.70 2.58
C MET A 219 -6.04 0.52 1.71
N LEU A 220 -5.99 0.69 0.38
CA LEU A 220 -6.28 -0.39 -0.56
C LEU A 220 -5.29 -1.56 -0.39
N ALA A 221 -4.00 -1.26 -0.27
CA ALA A 221 -2.98 -2.29 -0.11
C ALA A 221 -3.11 -3.03 1.24
N ILE A 222 -3.42 -2.33 2.34
CA ILE A 222 -3.70 -2.97 3.63
C ILE A 222 -4.90 -3.92 3.50
N GLY A 223 -5.98 -3.47 2.85
CA GLY A 223 -7.16 -4.29 2.61
C GLY A 223 -6.87 -5.53 1.75
N VAL A 224 -6.21 -5.34 0.61
CA VAL A 224 -5.90 -6.42 -0.33
C VAL A 224 -4.86 -7.39 0.26
N PHE A 225 -3.77 -6.88 0.82
CA PHE A 225 -2.71 -7.72 1.39
C PHE A 225 -3.18 -8.42 2.67
N GLY A 226 -4.03 -7.75 3.49
CA GLY A 226 -4.67 -8.37 4.64
C GLY A 226 -5.60 -9.52 4.24
N ALA A 227 -6.44 -9.33 3.22
CA ALA A 227 -7.30 -10.38 2.68
C ALA A 227 -6.49 -11.55 2.09
N LEU A 228 -5.42 -11.24 1.34
CA LEU A 228 -4.54 -12.24 0.76
C LEU A 228 -3.82 -13.03 1.85
N LEU A 229 -3.30 -12.35 2.87
CA LEU A 229 -2.68 -12.97 4.03
C LEU A 229 -3.66 -13.91 4.75
N ALA A 230 -4.89 -13.42 5.03
CA ALA A 230 -5.92 -14.19 5.72
C ALA A 230 -6.31 -15.44 4.93
N SER A 231 -6.63 -15.30 3.64
CA SER A 231 -7.10 -16.40 2.80
C SER A 231 -6.04 -17.50 2.63
N HIS A 232 -4.78 -17.12 2.36
CA HIS A 232 -3.70 -18.09 2.22
C HIS A 232 -3.31 -18.73 3.54
N SER A 233 -3.28 -17.97 4.65
CA SER A 233 -3.04 -18.54 5.98
C SER A 233 -4.15 -19.50 6.38
N GLN A 234 -5.41 -19.19 6.08
CA GLN A 234 -6.55 -20.08 6.34
C GLN A 234 -6.46 -21.38 5.57
N GLN A 235 -6.19 -21.32 4.27
CA GLN A 235 -6.03 -22.51 3.43
C GLN A 235 -4.87 -23.39 3.92
N ALA A 236 -3.73 -22.78 4.24
CA ALA A 236 -2.56 -23.48 4.74
C ALA A 236 -2.82 -24.13 6.10
N LEU A 237 -3.47 -23.41 7.03
CA LEU A 237 -3.79 -23.94 8.36
C LEU A 237 -4.82 -25.06 8.27
N THR A 238 -5.90 -24.89 7.51
CA THR A 238 -6.92 -25.92 7.30
C THR A 238 -6.30 -27.21 6.78
N ARG A 239 -5.45 -27.11 5.77
CA ARG A 239 -4.75 -28.29 5.21
C ARG A 239 -3.83 -28.95 6.22
N SER A 240 -3.09 -28.18 7.01
CA SER A 240 -2.19 -28.70 8.04
C SER A 240 -2.96 -29.37 9.19
N LEU A 241 -4.10 -28.80 9.61
CA LEU A 241 -4.95 -29.37 10.66
C LEU A 241 -5.66 -30.64 10.19
N GLN A 242 -6.10 -30.72 8.93
CA GLN A 242 -6.69 -31.94 8.36
C GLN A 242 -5.73 -33.14 8.45
N LEU A 243 -4.42 -32.87 8.25
CA LEU A 243 -3.41 -33.94 8.25
C LEU A 243 -2.94 -34.28 9.65
N ASN A 244 -2.80 -33.31 10.55
CA ASN A 244 -2.09 -33.49 11.83
C ASN A 244 -2.99 -33.38 13.06
N ALA A 245 -4.13 -32.69 12.99
CA ALA A 245 -4.98 -32.42 14.14
C ALA A 245 -6.44 -32.14 13.73
N PRO A 246 -7.18 -33.09 13.15
CA PRO A 246 -8.52 -32.86 12.58
C PRO A 246 -9.57 -32.39 13.58
N GLY A 247 -9.39 -32.66 14.87
CA GLY A 247 -10.30 -32.20 15.93
C GLY A 247 -10.37 -30.68 16.12
N TRP A 248 -9.43 -29.91 15.53
CA TRP A 248 -9.35 -28.45 15.66
C TRP A 248 -9.82 -27.67 14.42
N LEU A 249 -10.32 -28.37 13.41
CA LEU A 249 -10.77 -27.75 12.15
C LEU A 249 -11.88 -26.69 12.35
N ALA A 250 -12.79 -26.90 13.28
CA ALA A 250 -13.88 -25.95 13.55
C ALA A 250 -13.38 -24.59 14.10
N GLN A 251 -12.14 -24.52 14.59
CA GLN A 251 -11.58 -23.31 15.19
C GLN A 251 -10.63 -22.56 14.24
N THR A 252 -10.43 -23.06 13.01
CA THR A 252 -9.49 -22.48 12.04
C THR A 252 -9.73 -21.00 11.80
N ASP A 253 -10.97 -20.60 11.57
CA ASP A 253 -11.32 -19.21 11.26
C ASP A 253 -11.00 -18.26 12.42
N HIS A 254 -11.28 -18.68 13.65
CA HIS A 254 -10.96 -17.90 14.85
C HIS A 254 -9.44 -17.77 15.06
N ILE A 255 -8.69 -18.84 14.85
CA ILE A 255 -7.23 -18.83 14.99
C ILE A 255 -6.62 -17.90 13.92
N VAL A 256 -7.00 -18.07 12.65
CA VAL A 256 -6.46 -17.27 11.54
C VAL A 256 -6.79 -15.80 11.70
N SER A 257 -8.02 -15.44 12.05
CA SER A 257 -8.43 -14.04 12.20
C SER A 257 -7.60 -13.31 13.26
N ARG A 258 -7.26 -13.98 14.36
CA ARG A 258 -6.41 -13.44 15.42
C ARG A 258 -4.94 -13.35 15.01
N VAL A 259 -4.42 -14.40 14.37
CA VAL A 259 -3.02 -14.46 13.92
C VAL A 259 -2.74 -13.39 12.86
N VAL A 260 -3.66 -13.20 11.92
CA VAL A 260 -3.55 -12.14 10.89
C VAL A 260 -3.67 -10.75 11.48
N ALA A 261 -4.45 -10.58 12.55
CA ALA A 261 -4.52 -9.33 13.32
C ALA A 261 -3.24 -9.02 14.12
N GLY A 262 -2.26 -9.93 14.14
CA GLY A 262 -0.98 -9.73 14.83
C GLY A 262 -0.94 -10.28 16.25
N ASP A 263 -1.94 -11.05 16.69
CA ASP A 263 -2.09 -11.53 18.07
C ASP A 263 -2.10 -13.06 18.14
N MET A 264 -0.94 -13.65 17.89
CA MET A 264 -0.73 -15.09 18.03
C MET A 264 -1.01 -15.58 19.46
N VAL A 265 -0.68 -14.76 20.47
CA VAL A 265 -0.87 -15.10 21.88
C VAL A 265 -2.36 -15.25 22.20
N ALA A 266 -3.17 -14.27 21.80
CA ALA A 266 -4.61 -14.33 22.00
C ALA A 266 -5.28 -15.42 21.16
N ALA A 267 -4.73 -15.77 20.01
CA ALA A 267 -5.20 -16.89 19.20
C ALA A 267 -5.06 -18.23 19.93
N MET A 268 -4.02 -18.36 20.75
CA MET A 268 -3.69 -19.60 21.48
C MET A 268 -4.32 -19.68 22.88
N GLN A 269 -4.84 -18.55 23.44
CA GLN A 269 -5.40 -18.53 24.80
C GLN A 269 -6.54 -19.54 25.06
N PRO A 270 -7.51 -19.73 24.14
CA PRO A 270 -8.62 -20.67 24.39
C PRO A 270 -8.20 -22.14 24.28
N LEU A 271 -6.97 -22.46 23.86
CA LEU A 271 -6.47 -23.82 23.66
C LEU A 271 -5.85 -24.37 24.95
N THR A 272 -6.05 -25.68 25.21
CA THR A 272 -5.33 -26.41 26.26
C THR A 272 -3.83 -26.45 25.95
N GLU A 273 -2.99 -26.65 26.97
CA GLU A 273 -1.53 -26.63 26.83
C GLU A 273 -1.03 -27.66 25.79
N ASN A 274 -1.59 -28.88 25.83
CA ASN A 274 -1.28 -29.91 24.83
C ASN A 274 -1.70 -29.52 23.40
N ALA A 275 -2.84 -28.82 23.25
CA ALA A 275 -3.28 -28.35 21.96
C ALA A 275 -2.41 -27.21 21.41
N ARG A 276 -1.92 -26.33 22.28
CA ARG A 276 -0.97 -25.27 21.88
C ARG A 276 0.30 -25.81 21.27
N LEU A 277 0.88 -26.84 21.88
CA LEU A 277 2.11 -27.47 21.36
C LEU A 277 1.96 -27.98 19.93
N ILE A 278 0.76 -28.40 19.54
CA ILE A 278 0.47 -28.93 18.20
C ILE A 278 0.03 -27.80 17.25
N VAL A 279 -0.93 -26.95 17.68
CA VAL A 279 -1.58 -25.97 16.81
C VAL A 279 -0.71 -24.72 16.56
N GLN A 280 0.06 -24.27 17.56
CA GLN A 280 0.90 -23.08 17.44
C GLN A 280 1.92 -23.15 16.29
N PRO A 281 2.74 -24.20 16.15
CA PRO A 281 3.69 -24.30 15.04
C PRO A 281 2.98 -24.40 13.68
N LEU A 282 1.82 -25.05 13.60
CA LEU A 282 1.02 -25.13 12.38
C LEU A 282 0.46 -23.76 11.98
N ALA A 283 -0.05 -23.00 12.95
CA ALA A 283 -0.55 -21.64 12.74
C ALA A 283 0.57 -20.68 12.32
N GLN A 284 1.75 -20.82 12.93
CA GLN A 284 2.93 -20.04 12.58
C GLN A 284 3.40 -20.33 11.15
N GLN A 285 3.49 -21.60 10.76
CA GLN A 285 3.85 -21.99 9.40
C GLN A 285 2.82 -21.51 8.37
N ALA A 286 1.54 -21.60 8.70
CA ALA A 286 0.46 -21.10 7.85
C ALA A 286 0.55 -19.58 7.65
N PHE A 287 0.82 -18.83 8.72
CA PHE A 287 1.04 -17.40 8.64
C PHE A 287 2.26 -17.03 7.78
N VAL A 288 3.39 -17.71 7.98
CA VAL A 288 4.63 -17.52 7.21
C VAL A 288 4.39 -17.77 5.71
N SER A 289 3.65 -18.82 5.37
CA SER A 289 3.25 -19.12 3.98
C SER A 289 2.39 -18.02 3.36
N GLY A 290 1.35 -17.56 4.09
CA GLY A 290 0.49 -16.45 3.65
C GLY A 290 1.27 -15.16 3.49
N PHE A 291 2.17 -14.86 4.42
CA PHE A 291 3.00 -13.66 4.39
C PHE A 291 3.99 -13.67 3.21
N SER A 292 4.60 -14.81 2.91
CA SER A 292 5.44 -14.99 1.72
C SER A 292 4.67 -14.67 0.44
N THR A 293 3.41 -15.12 0.32
CA THR A 293 2.56 -14.80 -0.83
C THR A 293 2.30 -13.29 -0.96
N VAL A 294 2.04 -12.60 0.15
CA VAL A 294 1.88 -11.13 0.15
C VAL A 294 3.14 -10.44 -0.37
N LEU A 295 4.32 -10.88 0.07
CA LEU A 295 5.59 -10.31 -0.38
C LEU A 295 5.85 -10.57 -1.88
N TRP A 296 5.50 -11.76 -2.40
CA TRP A 296 5.57 -12.05 -3.82
C TRP A 296 4.69 -11.11 -4.64
N VAL A 297 3.43 -10.94 -4.23
CA VAL A 297 2.48 -10.05 -4.91
C VAL A 297 2.95 -8.59 -4.84
N ALA A 298 3.36 -8.11 -3.67
CA ALA A 298 3.87 -6.75 -3.51
C ALA A 298 5.14 -6.50 -4.34
N GLY A 299 6.03 -7.49 -4.42
CA GLY A 299 7.24 -7.42 -5.23
C GLY A 299 6.92 -7.31 -6.73
N LEU A 300 6.05 -8.18 -7.24
CA LEU A 300 5.61 -8.15 -8.63
C LEU A 300 4.87 -6.86 -8.98
N MET A 301 3.98 -6.38 -8.10
CA MET A 301 3.28 -5.10 -8.30
C MET A 301 4.25 -3.91 -8.35
N ALA A 302 5.29 -3.89 -7.50
CA ALA A 302 6.30 -2.85 -7.52
C ALA A 302 7.13 -2.88 -8.82
N LEU A 303 7.50 -4.06 -9.33
CA LEU A 303 8.21 -4.21 -10.60
C LEU A 303 7.34 -3.79 -11.79
N LEU A 304 6.06 -4.15 -11.79
CA LEU A 304 5.10 -3.66 -12.79
C LEU A 304 4.98 -2.13 -12.74
N GLY A 305 4.91 -1.56 -11.53
CA GLY A 305 4.95 -0.12 -11.32
C GLY A 305 6.22 0.53 -11.88
N ALA A 306 7.39 -0.09 -11.67
CA ALA A 306 8.66 0.38 -12.21
C ALA A 306 8.65 0.40 -13.75
N LEU A 307 8.13 -0.65 -14.37
CA LEU A 307 7.99 -0.75 -15.82
C LEU A 307 7.04 0.33 -16.37
N LEU A 308 5.87 0.49 -15.77
CA LEU A 308 4.89 1.49 -16.19
C LEU A 308 5.43 2.91 -16.04
N VAL A 309 6.08 3.23 -14.92
CA VAL A 309 6.74 4.51 -14.71
C VAL A 309 7.83 4.74 -15.75
N GLY A 310 8.68 3.73 -15.98
CA GLY A 310 9.76 3.80 -16.97
C GLY A 310 9.27 4.05 -18.39
N THR A 311 8.11 3.53 -18.76
CA THR A 311 7.51 3.73 -20.10
C THR A 311 6.74 5.05 -20.21
N LEU A 312 5.85 5.35 -19.24
CA LEU A 312 4.96 6.51 -19.29
C LEU A 312 5.68 7.84 -19.06
N MET A 313 6.72 7.86 -18.23
CA MET A 313 7.45 9.08 -17.93
C MET A 313 8.62 9.38 -18.88
N ARG A 314 8.89 8.53 -19.85
CA ARG A 314 10.00 8.71 -20.82
C ARG A 314 9.80 9.93 -21.74
N ASN A 315 8.56 10.27 -22.07
CA ASN A 315 8.26 11.36 -22.98
C ASN A 315 8.46 12.72 -22.28
N PRO A 316 9.24 13.65 -22.88
CA PRO A 316 9.38 15.00 -22.33
C PRO A 316 8.03 15.73 -22.35
N ILE A 317 7.80 16.61 -21.38
CA ILE A 317 6.66 17.52 -21.43
C ILE A 317 6.88 18.44 -22.65
N PRO A 318 5.92 18.58 -23.58
CA PRO A 318 6.03 19.59 -24.62
C PRO A 318 6.17 20.97 -23.95
N ALA A 319 7.26 21.67 -24.25
CA ALA A 319 7.60 22.97 -23.65
C ALA A 319 6.58 24.08 -23.92
N VAL A 320 5.60 23.84 -24.78
CA VAL A 320 4.63 24.83 -25.29
C VAL A 320 3.56 25.22 -24.27
N GLN A 321 3.38 24.48 -23.15
CA GLN A 321 2.30 24.81 -22.20
C GLN A 321 2.76 25.55 -20.94
N LEU A 322 4.04 25.82 -20.78
CA LEU A 322 4.58 26.61 -19.65
C LEU A 322 4.67 28.12 -19.91
N SER A 323 4.44 28.56 -21.16
CA SER A 323 4.57 29.97 -21.56
C SER A 323 3.24 30.70 -21.83
N ALA A 324 2.09 30.03 -21.65
CA ALA A 324 0.77 30.60 -21.94
C ALA A 324 -0.14 30.70 -20.70
N ALA A 325 0.44 30.94 -19.51
CA ALA A 325 -0.31 31.25 -18.30
C ALA A 325 0.37 32.38 -17.53
#